data_e7d3a272ebd38269d81ef425a694867a
#
_entry.id   e7d3a272ebd38269d81ef425a694867a
#
_cell.length_a   1.000
_cell.length_b   1.000
_cell.length_c   1.000
_cell.angle_alpha   90.00
_cell.angle_beta   90.00
_cell.angle_gamma   90.00
#
_symmetry.space_group_name_H-M   'P 1'
#
loop_
_entity.id
_entity.type
_entity.pdbx_description
1 polymer ?
#
loop_
_entity_poly.entity_id
_entity_poly.type
_entity_poly.pdbx_seq_one_letter_code
_entity_poly.pdbx_strand_id
1 'polypeptide(L)'
;MEINLPSIFYLFYRLAPFILVSYFVLGSIINGEPKGFIYLVGLVFTCVMTVGMMSVIGESVINTSPVCENLKFGSGTIISDTPMSMVIFSFTFFYLLFPIAKYHLELTNIPMLIFFPLLILGDIYWNMYFNCFSMVNVLIALIMAGGVGVFYSFLIDKTRLPSLQYYNVGSNRERCAMATKNRYRCKTYKDGKPVTYITK
;
A
#
# COMPACT_ATOMS: atom_id res chain seq x y z
N MET A 1 -29.98 -6.15 -11.85
CA MET A 1 -28.70 -6.63 -11.30
C MET A 1 -28.97 -7.93 -10.58
N GLU A 2 -28.56 -9.05 -11.13
CA GLU A 2 -28.57 -10.30 -10.35
C GLU A 2 -27.42 -10.23 -9.35
N ILE A 3 -27.78 -10.14 -8.07
CA ILE A 3 -26.81 -10.08 -6.98
C ILE A 3 -26.32 -11.51 -6.75
N ASN A 4 -25.32 -11.90 -7.54
CA ASN A 4 -24.63 -13.18 -7.36
C ASN A 4 -23.44 -13.00 -6.41
N LEU A 5 -23.16 -14.03 -5.59
CA LEU A 5 -22.05 -14.03 -4.64
C LEU A 5 -20.70 -13.58 -5.25
N PRO A 6 -20.29 -14.01 -6.47
CA PRO A 6 -19.09 -13.54 -7.13
C PRO A 6 -19.07 -12.01 -7.38
N SER A 7 -20.21 -11.43 -7.75
CA SER A 7 -20.31 -9.98 -7.98
C SER A 7 -20.13 -9.17 -6.71
N ILE A 8 -20.55 -9.70 -5.56
CA ILE A 8 -20.34 -9.08 -4.24
C ILE A 8 -18.84 -9.09 -3.88
N PHE A 9 -18.15 -10.21 -4.09
CA PHE A 9 -16.70 -10.27 -3.87
C PHE A 9 -15.94 -9.31 -4.78
N TYR A 10 -16.30 -9.23 -6.05
CA TYR A 10 -15.69 -8.28 -6.97
C TYR A 10 -15.90 -6.83 -6.52
N LEU A 11 -17.12 -6.47 -6.09
CA LEU A 11 -17.41 -5.16 -5.52
C LEU A 11 -16.54 -4.87 -4.29
N PHE A 12 -16.35 -5.87 -3.40
CA PHE A 12 -15.47 -5.73 -2.25
C PHE A 12 -14.03 -5.38 -2.67
N TYR A 13 -13.46 -6.11 -3.65
CA TYR A 13 -12.11 -5.81 -4.15
C TYR A 13 -12.00 -4.44 -4.81
N ARG A 14 -13.09 -3.95 -5.40
CA ARG A 14 -13.16 -2.59 -5.97
C ARG A 14 -13.22 -1.50 -4.90
N LEU A 15 -13.85 -1.75 -3.78
CA LEU A 15 -13.95 -0.81 -2.66
C LEU A 15 -12.74 -0.88 -1.71
N ALA A 16 -12.10 -2.02 -1.62
CA ALA A 16 -10.98 -2.26 -0.71
C ALA A 16 -9.84 -1.23 -0.83
N PRO A 17 -9.42 -0.76 -2.03
CA PRO A 17 -8.39 0.26 -2.16
C PRO A 17 -8.81 1.60 -1.54
N PHE A 18 -10.09 1.99 -1.66
CA PHE A 18 -10.59 3.23 -1.05
C PHE A 18 -10.60 3.14 0.48
N ILE A 19 -11.02 2.00 1.02
CA ILE A 19 -11.00 1.74 2.46
C ILE A 19 -9.55 1.79 2.97
N LEU A 20 -8.63 1.18 2.24
CA LEU A 20 -7.21 1.14 2.59
C LEU A 20 -6.60 2.55 2.62
N VAL A 21 -6.80 3.34 1.56
CA VAL A 21 -6.29 4.72 1.48
C VAL A 21 -6.92 5.58 2.59
N SER A 22 -8.23 5.46 2.80
CA SER A 22 -8.93 6.17 3.87
C SER A 22 -8.36 5.82 5.25
N TYR A 23 -8.06 4.56 5.51
CA TYR A 23 -7.46 4.11 6.76
C TYR A 23 -6.11 4.79 7.01
N PHE A 24 -5.22 4.84 6.01
CA PHE A 24 -3.92 5.48 6.15
C PHE A 24 -4.03 7.00 6.33
N VAL A 25 -4.90 7.65 5.57
CA VAL A 25 -5.08 9.11 5.64
C VAL A 25 -5.74 9.51 6.95
N LEU A 26 -6.86 8.89 7.31
CA LEU A 26 -7.59 9.20 8.56
C LEU A 26 -6.74 8.87 9.79
N GLY A 27 -6.04 7.73 9.80
CA GLY A 27 -5.13 7.39 10.88
C GLY A 27 -4.04 8.43 11.09
N SER A 28 -3.51 9.01 10.00
CA SER A 28 -2.53 10.08 10.05
C SER A 28 -3.12 11.40 10.60
N ILE A 29 -4.32 11.76 10.16
CA ILE A 29 -5.02 12.98 10.62
C ILE A 29 -5.33 12.88 12.12
N ILE A 30 -5.86 11.74 12.57
CA ILE A 30 -6.22 11.53 13.98
C ILE A 30 -4.97 11.60 14.88
N ASN A 31 -3.85 11.09 14.43
CA ASN A 31 -2.58 11.11 15.17
C ASN A 31 -1.81 12.44 15.01
N GLY A 32 -2.27 13.38 14.19
CA GLY A 32 -1.57 14.64 13.92
C GLY A 32 -0.22 14.46 13.21
N GLU A 33 -0.03 13.35 12.50
CA GLU A 33 1.23 13.04 11.83
C GLU A 33 1.15 13.28 10.31
N PRO A 34 2.17 13.86 9.65
CA PRO A 34 2.14 14.16 8.22
C PRO A 34 2.31 12.92 7.31
N LYS A 35 2.52 11.74 7.88
CA LYS A 35 2.84 10.48 7.16
C LYS A 35 1.80 10.11 6.11
N GLY A 36 0.51 10.19 6.46
CA GLY A 36 -0.56 9.86 5.53
C GLY A 36 -0.67 10.83 4.36
N PHE A 37 -0.34 12.10 4.58
CA PHE A 37 -0.31 13.09 3.50
C PHE A 37 0.83 12.79 2.51
N ILE A 38 2.01 12.46 3.02
CA ILE A 38 3.17 12.08 2.20
C ILE A 38 2.88 10.80 1.41
N TYR A 39 2.28 9.80 2.06
CA TYR A 39 1.81 8.59 1.38
C TYR A 39 0.82 8.93 0.25
N LEU A 40 -0.15 9.80 0.51
CA LEU A 40 -1.15 10.21 -0.48
C LEU A 40 -0.52 10.89 -1.70
N VAL A 41 0.44 11.78 -1.48
CA VAL A 41 1.20 12.44 -2.58
C VAL A 41 1.90 11.41 -3.45
N GLY A 42 2.59 10.43 -2.84
CA GLY A 42 3.24 9.34 -3.57
C GLY A 42 2.26 8.47 -4.34
N LEU A 43 1.10 8.17 -3.75
CA LEU A 43 0.05 7.39 -4.38
C LEU A 43 -0.54 8.10 -5.60
N VAL A 44 -0.91 9.39 -5.46
CA VAL A 44 -1.45 10.19 -6.56
C VAL A 44 -0.44 10.29 -7.71
N PHE A 45 0.83 10.55 -7.39
CA PHE A 45 1.90 10.55 -8.38
C PHE A 45 2.00 9.22 -9.12
N THR A 46 1.93 8.10 -8.39
CA THR A 46 1.96 6.75 -8.97
C THR A 46 0.77 6.50 -9.89
N CYS A 47 -0.43 6.91 -9.49
CA CYS A 47 -1.63 6.78 -10.32
C CYS A 47 -1.47 7.54 -11.65
N VAL A 48 -0.99 8.78 -11.61
CA VAL A 48 -0.77 9.59 -12.82
C VAL A 48 0.28 8.95 -13.73
N MET A 49 1.40 8.50 -13.17
CA MET A 49 2.45 7.83 -13.93
C MET A 49 1.97 6.53 -14.57
N THR A 50 1.20 5.73 -13.84
CA THR A 50 0.69 4.45 -14.36
C THR A 50 -0.35 4.67 -15.47
N VAL A 51 -1.27 5.63 -15.31
CA VAL A 51 -2.22 6.00 -16.37
C VAL A 51 -1.48 6.49 -17.62
N GLY A 52 -0.46 7.33 -17.46
CA GLY A 52 0.38 7.79 -18.58
C GLY A 52 1.08 6.63 -19.31
N MET A 53 1.62 5.66 -18.58
CA MET A 53 2.23 4.47 -19.19
C MET A 53 1.20 3.57 -19.89
N MET A 54 0.02 3.39 -19.28
CA MET A 54 -1.07 2.60 -19.89
C MET A 54 -1.58 3.22 -21.19
N SER A 55 -1.55 4.54 -21.33
CA SER A 55 -1.92 5.21 -22.60
C SER A 55 -0.97 4.90 -23.75
N VAL A 56 0.27 4.49 -23.46
CA VAL A 56 1.31 4.21 -24.48
C VAL A 56 1.44 2.71 -24.76
N ILE A 57 1.37 1.87 -23.72
CA ILE A 57 1.72 0.45 -23.79
C ILE A 57 0.51 -0.45 -23.55
N GLY A 58 -0.55 0.08 -22.94
CA GLY A 58 -1.71 -0.70 -22.54
C GLY A 58 -2.47 -1.29 -23.72
N GLU A 59 -2.97 -2.52 -23.52
CA GLU A 59 -3.87 -3.17 -24.47
C GLU A 59 -5.32 -2.73 -24.22
N SER A 60 -6.04 -2.38 -25.28
CA SER A 60 -7.48 -2.12 -25.19
C SER A 60 -8.25 -3.43 -24.99
N VAL A 61 -9.07 -3.48 -23.95
CA VAL A 61 -9.94 -4.63 -23.67
C VAL A 61 -11.26 -4.46 -24.44
N ILE A 62 -11.46 -5.28 -25.47
CA ILE A 62 -12.61 -5.15 -26.40
C ILE A 62 -13.90 -5.77 -25.84
N ASN A 63 -13.78 -6.80 -24.98
CA ASN A 63 -14.93 -7.53 -24.43
C ASN A 63 -14.93 -7.51 -22.91
N THR A 64 -15.62 -6.55 -22.33
CA THR A 64 -15.82 -6.46 -20.88
C THR A 64 -17.18 -7.03 -20.49
N SER A 65 -17.21 -7.77 -19.37
CA SER A 65 -18.48 -8.20 -18.79
C SER A 65 -19.28 -6.98 -18.28
N PRO A 66 -20.63 -7.05 -18.26
CA PRO A 66 -21.46 -5.94 -17.79
C PRO A 66 -21.19 -5.55 -16.32
N VAL A 67 -20.60 -6.46 -15.54
CA VAL A 67 -20.19 -6.19 -14.15
C VAL A 67 -19.02 -5.19 -14.09
N CYS A 68 -18.11 -5.24 -15.05
CA CYS A 68 -16.97 -4.32 -15.12
C CYS A 68 -17.39 -2.91 -15.56
N GLU A 69 -18.36 -2.83 -16.45
CA GLU A 69 -18.82 -1.56 -17.04
C GLU A 69 -19.55 -0.68 -16.01
N ASN A 70 -20.34 -1.29 -15.13
CA ASN A 70 -21.04 -0.58 -14.05
C ASN A 70 -20.12 0.03 -12.98
N LEU A 71 -18.86 -0.37 -12.92
CA LEU A 71 -17.88 0.06 -11.92
C LEU A 71 -16.71 0.86 -12.53
N LYS A 72 -16.76 1.17 -13.83
CA LYS A 72 -15.76 2.04 -14.47
C LYS A 72 -16.01 3.49 -14.11
N PHE A 73 -15.01 4.17 -13.61
CA PHE A 73 -15.02 5.61 -13.40
C PHE A 73 -14.79 6.33 -14.75
N GLY A 74 -15.86 6.79 -15.37
CA GLY A 74 -15.82 7.56 -16.62
C GLY A 74 -15.85 6.68 -17.88
N SER A 75 -16.86 6.83 -18.68
CA SER A 75 -16.98 6.15 -19.97
C SER A 75 -16.02 6.75 -21.00
N GLY A 76 -15.17 5.90 -21.60
CA GLY A 76 -14.34 6.26 -22.75
C GLY A 76 -13.05 7.02 -22.47
N THR A 77 -12.56 7.03 -21.22
CA THR A 77 -11.26 7.64 -20.86
C THR A 77 -10.19 6.58 -20.62
N ILE A 78 -8.92 6.94 -20.86
CA ILE A 78 -7.72 6.09 -20.59
C ILE A 78 -7.70 5.58 -19.13
N ILE A 79 -8.29 6.33 -18.21
CA ILE A 79 -8.46 5.96 -16.80
C ILE A 79 -9.31 4.69 -16.65
N SER A 80 -10.28 4.48 -17.54
CA SER A 80 -11.17 3.32 -17.55
C SER A 80 -10.43 1.99 -17.81
N ASP A 81 -9.32 2.02 -18.56
CA ASP A 81 -8.57 0.83 -18.95
C ASP A 81 -7.42 0.48 -18.00
N THR A 82 -7.21 1.32 -16.98
CA THR A 82 -6.17 1.11 -15.96
C THR A 82 -6.75 0.40 -14.73
N PRO A 83 -6.19 -0.74 -14.28
CA PRO A 83 -6.63 -1.45 -13.08
C PRO A 83 -6.20 -0.68 -11.81
N MET A 84 -6.93 0.37 -11.44
CA MET A 84 -6.61 1.27 -10.32
C MET A 84 -6.49 0.54 -8.97
N SER A 85 -7.29 -0.51 -8.74
CA SER A 85 -7.16 -1.35 -7.53
C SER A 85 -5.77 -1.95 -7.42
N MET A 86 -5.27 -2.52 -8.52
CA MET A 86 -3.93 -3.10 -8.58
C MET A 86 -2.83 -2.05 -8.34
N VAL A 87 -2.98 -0.84 -8.90
CA VAL A 87 -2.03 0.27 -8.69
C VAL A 87 -1.94 0.62 -7.21
N ILE A 88 -3.09 0.78 -6.54
CA ILE A 88 -3.14 1.17 -5.13
C ILE A 88 -2.58 0.07 -4.23
N PHE A 89 -2.95 -1.19 -4.44
CA PHE A 89 -2.45 -2.32 -3.65
C PHE A 89 -0.94 -2.52 -3.82
N SER A 90 -0.47 -2.47 -5.07
CA SER A 90 0.94 -2.66 -5.38
C SER A 90 1.79 -1.53 -4.81
N PHE A 91 1.43 -0.27 -5.06
CA PHE A 91 2.14 0.88 -4.49
C PHE A 91 2.22 0.78 -2.96
N THR A 92 1.07 0.54 -2.31
CA THR A 92 1.00 0.50 -0.85
C THR A 92 1.86 -0.64 -0.28
N PHE A 93 1.75 -1.84 -0.86
CA PHE A 93 2.52 -2.98 -0.41
C PHE A 93 4.03 -2.73 -0.51
N PHE A 94 4.52 -2.32 -1.67
CA PHE A 94 5.94 -2.13 -1.91
C PHE A 94 6.51 -0.90 -1.19
N TYR A 95 5.70 0.16 -1.02
CA TYR A 95 6.04 1.31 -0.20
C TYR A 95 6.29 0.92 1.27
N LEU A 96 5.47 0.03 1.82
CA LEU A 96 5.59 -0.45 3.19
C LEU A 96 6.64 -1.57 3.32
N LEU A 97 6.81 -2.40 2.31
CA LEU A 97 7.76 -3.51 2.29
C LEU A 97 9.21 -3.02 2.39
N PHE A 98 9.55 -1.92 1.72
CA PHE A 98 10.92 -1.40 1.70
C PHE A 98 11.47 -1.11 3.11
N PRO A 99 10.82 -0.31 3.98
CA PRO A 99 11.31 -0.07 5.33
C PRO A 99 11.26 -1.33 6.21
N ILE A 100 10.28 -2.21 6.02
CA ILE A 100 10.18 -3.47 6.77
C ILE A 100 11.41 -4.34 6.48
N ALA A 101 11.74 -4.54 5.21
CA ALA A 101 12.90 -5.34 4.80
C ALA A 101 14.22 -4.68 5.20
N LYS A 102 14.36 -3.37 5.03
CA LYS A 102 15.58 -2.63 5.36
C LYS A 102 15.93 -2.66 6.86
N TYR A 103 14.91 -2.60 7.70
CA TYR A 103 15.08 -2.51 9.15
C TYR A 103 14.79 -3.81 9.91
N HIS A 104 14.64 -4.93 9.17
CA HIS A 104 14.40 -6.27 9.73
C HIS A 104 13.20 -6.31 10.68
N LEU A 105 12.07 -5.73 10.23
CA LEU A 105 10.80 -5.66 10.99
C LEU A 105 9.79 -6.74 10.56
N GLU A 106 10.24 -7.76 9.84
CA GLU A 106 9.40 -8.79 9.24
C GLU A 106 8.53 -9.49 10.29
N LEU A 107 9.14 -9.89 11.41
CA LEU A 107 8.44 -10.62 12.47
C LEU A 107 7.32 -9.81 13.14
N THR A 108 7.44 -8.49 13.15
CA THR A 108 6.43 -7.62 13.74
C THR A 108 5.29 -7.33 12.76
N ASN A 109 5.54 -7.47 11.46
CA ASN A 109 4.63 -7.10 10.38
C ASN A 109 4.13 -8.30 9.56
N ILE A 110 4.21 -9.52 10.11
CA ILE A 110 3.72 -10.75 9.45
C ILE A 110 2.29 -10.60 8.92
N PRO A 111 1.31 -10.05 9.67
CA PRO A 111 -0.06 -9.91 9.16
C PRO A 111 -0.12 -9.09 7.88
N MET A 112 0.65 -8.01 7.78
CA MET A 112 0.72 -7.16 6.59
C MET A 112 1.38 -7.91 5.42
N LEU A 113 2.48 -8.63 5.68
CA LEU A 113 3.20 -9.40 4.66
C LEU A 113 2.35 -10.54 4.07
N ILE A 114 1.36 -11.05 4.79
CA ILE A 114 0.42 -12.06 4.29
C ILE A 114 -0.79 -11.40 3.63
N PHE A 115 -1.36 -10.37 4.25
CA PHE A 115 -2.61 -9.76 3.83
C PHE A 115 -2.51 -9.08 2.45
N PHE A 116 -1.46 -8.30 2.20
CA PHE A 116 -1.32 -7.60 0.91
C PHE A 116 -1.11 -8.53 -0.29
N PRO A 117 -0.23 -9.54 -0.25
CA PRO A 117 -0.15 -10.52 -1.33
C PRO A 117 -1.47 -11.24 -1.59
N LEU A 118 -2.25 -11.58 -0.55
CA LEU A 118 -3.56 -12.15 -0.73
C LEU A 118 -4.55 -11.19 -1.42
N LEU A 119 -4.52 -9.90 -1.07
CA LEU A 119 -5.31 -8.87 -1.76
C LEU A 119 -4.90 -8.75 -3.24
N ILE A 120 -3.61 -8.71 -3.54
CA ILE A 120 -3.09 -8.60 -4.91
C ILE A 120 -3.50 -9.83 -5.72
N LEU A 121 -3.30 -11.04 -5.19
CA LEU A 121 -3.68 -12.27 -5.86
C LEU A 121 -5.20 -12.38 -6.08
N GLY A 122 -5.98 -11.97 -5.10
CA GLY A 122 -7.43 -11.92 -5.21
C GLY A 122 -7.91 -10.92 -6.26
N ASP A 123 -7.30 -9.73 -6.34
CA ASP A 123 -7.62 -8.73 -7.36
C ASP A 123 -7.27 -9.24 -8.77
N ILE A 124 -6.11 -9.90 -8.94
CA ILE A 124 -5.72 -10.57 -10.20
C ILE A 124 -6.77 -11.61 -10.57
N TYR A 125 -7.12 -12.51 -9.64
CA TYR A 125 -8.08 -13.59 -9.88
C TYR A 125 -9.43 -13.05 -10.35
N TRP A 126 -10.01 -12.07 -9.66
CA TRP A 126 -11.30 -11.51 -10.00
C TRP A 126 -11.30 -10.70 -11.30
N ASN A 127 -10.22 -9.95 -11.57
CA ASN A 127 -10.06 -9.24 -12.85
C ASN A 127 -9.97 -10.21 -14.04
N MET A 128 -9.30 -11.37 -13.85
CA MET A 128 -9.24 -12.41 -14.87
C MET A 128 -10.58 -13.14 -15.01
N TYR A 129 -11.24 -13.48 -13.92
CA TYR A 129 -12.50 -14.20 -13.92
C TYR A 129 -13.61 -13.45 -14.68
N PHE A 130 -13.69 -12.13 -14.50
CA PHE A 130 -14.67 -11.29 -15.19
C PHE A 130 -14.16 -10.72 -16.52
N ASN A 131 -12.91 -10.96 -16.92
CA ASN A 131 -12.27 -10.36 -18.10
C ASN A 131 -12.38 -8.83 -18.12
N CYS A 132 -12.16 -8.17 -16.95
CA CYS A 132 -12.25 -6.73 -16.82
C CYS A 132 -11.04 -6.00 -17.42
N PHE A 133 -9.86 -6.58 -17.30
CA PHE A 133 -8.60 -6.04 -17.81
C PHE A 133 -7.77 -7.14 -18.46
N SER A 134 -6.91 -6.76 -19.43
CA SER A 134 -5.92 -7.66 -19.97
C SER A 134 -4.91 -8.05 -18.88
N MET A 135 -4.43 -9.30 -18.89
CA MET A 135 -3.36 -9.75 -17.99
C MET A 135 -2.10 -8.88 -18.13
N VAL A 136 -1.81 -8.40 -19.33
CA VAL A 136 -0.69 -7.49 -19.59
C VAL A 136 -0.87 -6.18 -18.83
N ASN A 137 -2.06 -5.58 -18.88
CA ASN A 137 -2.36 -4.34 -18.17
C ASN A 137 -2.22 -4.49 -16.64
N VAL A 138 -2.69 -5.62 -16.11
CA VAL A 138 -2.58 -5.94 -14.68
C VAL A 138 -1.11 -6.08 -14.24
N LEU A 139 -0.28 -6.77 -15.05
CA LEU A 139 1.14 -6.94 -14.78
C LEU A 139 1.93 -5.63 -14.91
N ILE A 140 1.63 -4.82 -15.92
CA ILE A 140 2.24 -3.49 -16.07
C ILE A 140 1.90 -2.62 -14.83
N ALA A 141 0.63 -2.59 -14.41
CA ALA A 141 0.21 -1.86 -13.22
C ALA A 141 0.94 -2.33 -11.96
N LEU A 142 1.08 -3.65 -11.77
CA LEU A 142 1.78 -4.25 -10.63
C LEU A 142 3.25 -3.81 -10.60
N ILE A 143 3.97 -3.94 -11.71
CA ILE A 143 5.41 -3.66 -11.80
C ILE A 143 5.68 -2.16 -11.66
N MET A 144 4.92 -1.33 -12.39
CA MET A 144 5.10 0.12 -12.37
C MET A 144 4.77 0.70 -11.00
N ALA A 145 3.62 0.39 -10.45
CA ALA A 145 3.23 0.92 -9.16
C ALA A 145 4.11 0.38 -8.02
N GLY A 146 4.50 -0.88 -8.08
CA GLY A 146 5.44 -1.47 -7.12
C GLY A 146 6.83 -0.82 -7.18
N GLY A 147 7.38 -0.64 -8.40
CA GLY A 147 8.66 0.02 -8.61
C GLY A 147 8.67 1.46 -8.08
N VAL A 148 7.62 2.23 -8.41
CA VAL A 148 7.46 3.60 -7.88
C VAL A 148 7.32 3.58 -6.36
N GLY A 149 6.59 2.61 -5.78
CA GLY A 149 6.42 2.47 -4.34
C GLY A 149 7.75 2.26 -3.61
N VAL A 150 8.59 1.33 -4.09
CA VAL A 150 9.94 1.11 -3.54
C VAL A 150 10.81 2.35 -3.68
N PHE A 151 10.83 2.95 -4.88
CA PHE A 151 11.63 4.13 -5.15
C PHE A 151 11.22 5.32 -4.29
N TYR A 152 9.93 5.56 -4.15
CA TYR A 152 9.40 6.65 -3.32
C TYR A 152 9.75 6.43 -1.84
N SER A 153 9.59 5.21 -1.33
CA SER A 153 9.99 4.85 0.04
C SER A 153 11.50 5.04 0.27
N PHE A 154 12.32 4.66 -0.72
CA PHE A 154 13.76 4.89 -0.68
C PHE A 154 14.14 6.37 -0.66
N LEU A 155 13.44 7.22 -1.44
CA LEU A 155 13.67 8.67 -1.41
C LEU A 155 13.37 9.25 -0.03
N ILE A 156 12.23 8.89 0.58
CA ILE A 156 11.87 9.35 1.92
C ILE A 156 12.91 8.90 2.95
N ASP A 157 13.37 7.69 2.85
CA ASP A 157 14.41 7.16 3.75
C ASP A 157 15.72 7.96 3.67
N LYS A 158 16.12 8.40 2.46
CA LYS A 158 17.29 9.27 2.27
C LYS A 158 17.16 10.64 2.90
N THR A 159 15.96 11.17 3.10
CA THR A 159 15.76 12.47 3.78
C THR A 159 16.15 12.42 5.26
N ARG A 160 16.41 11.23 5.82
CA ARG A 160 16.74 11.01 7.24
C ARG A 160 15.68 11.52 8.22
N LEU A 161 14.45 11.68 7.77
CA LEU A 161 13.31 12.08 8.58
C LEU A 161 12.41 10.86 8.84
N PRO A 162 12.70 10.04 9.86
CA PRO A 162 11.92 8.82 10.13
C PRO A 162 10.46 9.12 10.50
N SER A 163 10.17 10.37 10.88
CA SER A 163 8.81 10.83 11.13
C SER A 163 7.94 10.91 9.86
N LEU A 164 8.53 10.86 8.67
CA LEU A 164 7.82 10.94 7.40
C LEU A 164 7.43 9.55 6.85
N GLN A 165 8.07 8.47 7.33
CA GLN A 165 7.71 7.11 6.95
C GLN A 165 6.53 6.59 7.76
N TYR A 166 5.66 5.84 7.11
CA TYR A 166 4.45 5.30 7.75
C TYR A 166 4.79 4.30 8.87
N TYR A 167 5.88 3.55 8.75
CA TYR A 167 6.45 2.77 9.84
C TYR A 167 7.51 3.61 10.55
N ASN A 168 7.23 3.92 11.80
CA ASN A 168 8.29 4.34 12.71
C ASN A 168 9.22 3.14 12.84
N VAL A 169 10.27 3.15 12.05
CA VAL A 169 11.42 2.31 12.29
C VAL A 169 11.82 2.59 13.70
N GLY A 170 11.79 1.56 14.54
CA GLY A 170 11.93 1.69 15.99
C GLY A 170 13.25 2.24 16.49
N SER A 171 13.84 3.19 15.74
CA SER A 171 15.10 3.86 16.12
C SER A 171 14.97 4.68 17.40
N ASN A 172 13.75 4.99 17.85
CA ASN A 172 13.51 5.78 19.07
C ASN A 172 12.35 5.23 19.92
N ARG A 173 11.96 3.96 19.80
CA ARG A 173 11.04 3.38 20.78
C ARG A 173 11.81 3.13 22.07
N GLU A 174 11.66 4.03 23.01
CA GLU A 174 11.96 3.74 24.43
C GLU A 174 11.01 2.64 24.89
N ARG A 175 11.47 1.40 24.91
CA ARG A 175 10.75 0.33 25.58
C ARG A 175 11.08 0.42 27.07
N CYS A 176 10.21 1.05 27.80
CA CYS A 176 10.26 1.03 29.26
C CYS A 176 9.60 -0.24 29.74
N ALA A 177 10.37 -1.12 30.38
CA ALA A 177 9.84 -2.25 31.13
C ALA A 177 9.67 -1.83 32.59
N MET A 178 8.49 -2.07 33.16
CA MET A 178 8.26 -1.88 34.59
C MET A 178 9.18 -2.85 35.35
N ALA A 179 10.16 -2.30 36.08
CA ALA A 179 10.97 -3.10 36.97
C ALA A 179 10.24 -3.26 38.32
N THR A 180 10.23 -4.48 38.83
CA THR A 180 9.79 -4.80 40.20
C THR A 180 10.55 -3.94 41.20
N LYS A 181 9.87 -3.09 41.94
CA LYS A 181 10.33 -2.04 42.87
C LYS A 181 10.72 -0.71 42.21
N ASN A 182 9.73 0.10 41.85
CA ASN A 182 9.83 1.55 41.60
C ASN A 182 11.03 2.07 40.80
N ARG A 183 11.66 1.24 39.95
CA ARG A 183 12.73 1.63 39.03
C ARG A 183 12.34 1.29 37.61
N TYR A 184 12.30 2.29 36.75
CA TYR A 184 12.08 2.10 35.30
C TYR A 184 13.42 1.85 34.62
N ARG A 185 13.49 0.77 33.82
CA ARG A 185 14.65 0.47 32.99
C ARG A 185 14.28 0.74 31.54
N CYS A 186 14.76 1.85 31.02
CA CYS A 186 14.54 2.23 29.62
C CYS A 186 15.73 1.79 28.77
N LYS A 187 15.44 1.12 27.63
CA LYS A 187 16.44 0.79 26.62
C LYS A 187 16.15 1.61 25.38
N THR A 188 17.08 2.45 24.98
CA THR A 188 17.03 3.17 23.72
C THR A 188 17.65 2.31 22.62
N TYR A 189 16.90 2.04 21.57
CA TYR A 189 17.37 1.27 20.42
C TYR A 189 17.63 2.22 19.25
N LYS A 190 18.83 2.16 18.66
CA LYS A 190 19.19 2.82 17.42
C LYS A 190 19.57 1.74 16.41
N ASP A 191 18.92 1.74 15.24
CA ASP A 191 19.13 0.74 14.18
C ASP A 191 18.98 -0.72 14.66
N GLY A 192 17.98 -0.96 15.54
CA GLY A 192 17.70 -2.28 16.10
C GLY A 192 18.69 -2.75 17.19
N LYS A 193 19.73 -1.97 17.50
CA LYS A 193 20.71 -2.29 18.56
C LYS A 193 20.48 -1.42 19.80
N PRO A 194 20.55 -1.98 21.02
CA PRO A 194 20.44 -1.19 22.24
C PRO A 194 21.67 -0.27 22.38
N VAL A 195 21.44 1.04 22.47
CA VAL A 195 22.54 2.03 22.52
C VAL A 195 22.86 2.47 23.95
N THR A 196 21.89 2.51 24.84
CA THR A 196 22.14 3.00 26.21
C THR A 196 21.12 2.44 27.19
N TYR A 197 21.57 2.17 28.43
CA TYR A 197 20.72 1.84 29.57
C TYR A 197 20.62 3.08 30.45
N ILE A 198 19.48 3.72 30.55
CA ILE A 198 19.23 4.78 31.52
C ILE A 198 18.49 4.15 32.71
N THR A 199 19.16 4.04 33.86
CA THR A 199 18.52 3.72 35.13
C THR A 199 18.28 5.03 35.87
N LYS A 200 17.01 5.40 36.02
CA LYS A 200 16.56 6.46 36.93
C LYS A 200 15.83 5.86 38.10
#